data_a04495023db18be51381e1fe53e0b708
#
_entry.id   a04495023db18be51381e1fe53e0b708
#
_cell.length_a   1.000
_cell.length_b   1.000
_cell.length_c   1.000
_cell.angle_alpha   90.00
_cell.angle_beta   90.00
_cell.angle_gamma   90.00
#
_symmetry.space_group_name_H-M   'P 1'
#
loop_
_entity.id
_entity.type
_entity.pdbx_description
1 polymer ?
#
loop_
_entity_poly.entity_id
_entity_poly.type
_entity_poly.pdbx_seq_one_letter_code
_entity_poly.pdbx_strand_id
1 'polypeptide(L)'
;MMAHDGKDGNATDHARWPLILGGDLAAWTGGVWDGGVADVRGVTQDGRHMMPGGLYVALKGNRDGHDYVLQAQQGGARAALVRHDWPRGAGITMPLLRVAETRSALGLAAAGRRRALNTFLLGITGSVGKTTTKELAAAVFSGAASTHATPGNLNNDIGVPLTLLAMPEDARTGV
;
A
#
# COMPACT_ATOMS: atom_id res chain seq x y z
N MET A 1 -24.35 -15.06 27.67
CA MET A 1 -24.93 -14.65 26.40
C MET A 1 -24.41 -13.22 26.13
N MET A 2 -23.18 -13.12 25.60
CA MET A 2 -22.53 -11.84 25.32
C MET A 2 -22.58 -11.62 23.81
N ALA A 3 -23.25 -10.56 23.41
CA ALA A 3 -23.38 -10.14 22.02
C ALA A 3 -22.02 -9.71 21.47
N HIS A 4 -21.62 -10.29 20.35
CA HIS A 4 -20.46 -9.88 19.57
C HIS A 4 -20.88 -8.69 18.72
N ASP A 5 -20.56 -7.50 19.22
CA ASP A 5 -20.80 -6.25 18.52
C ASP A 5 -19.86 -6.17 17.33
N GLY A 6 -20.43 -6.33 16.13
CA GLY A 6 -19.73 -6.13 14.87
C GLY A 6 -19.37 -4.66 14.73
N LYS A 7 -18.09 -4.32 14.88
CA LYS A 7 -17.60 -2.97 14.59
C LYS A 7 -17.61 -2.74 13.08
N ASP A 8 -18.60 -2.00 12.68
CA ASP A 8 -18.65 -1.31 11.39
C ASP A 8 -17.37 -0.50 11.18
N GLY A 9 -16.63 -0.85 10.13
CA GLY A 9 -15.47 -0.09 9.67
C GLY A 9 -15.92 1.29 9.20
N ASN A 10 -15.91 2.25 10.09
CA ASN A 10 -16.44 3.58 9.89
C ASN A 10 -15.51 4.45 9.03
N ALA A 11 -16.12 5.26 8.20
CA ALA A 11 -15.55 6.20 7.21
C ALA A 11 -14.58 7.28 7.74
N THR A 12 -14.16 7.21 9.00
CA THR A 12 -13.30 8.22 9.66
C THR A 12 -11.82 7.86 9.75
N ASP A 13 -11.41 6.70 9.22
CA ASP A 13 -10.01 6.23 9.33
C ASP A 13 -9.09 6.72 8.19
N HIS A 14 -9.57 7.58 7.30
CA HIS A 14 -8.80 8.09 6.16
C HIS A 14 -7.60 8.98 6.56
N ALA A 15 -7.61 9.54 7.78
CA ALA A 15 -6.50 10.32 8.32
C ALA A 15 -5.28 9.46 8.72
N ARG A 16 -5.45 8.15 8.83
CA ARG A 16 -4.38 7.21 9.25
C ARG A 16 -3.44 6.80 8.12
N TRP A 17 -3.86 6.90 6.87
CA TRP A 17 -3.02 6.49 5.76
C TRP A 17 -2.06 7.60 5.35
N PRO A 18 -0.76 7.31 5.20
CA PRO A 18 0.21 8.32 4.85
C PRO A 18 -0.10 8.92 3.48
N LEU A 19 0.14 10.21 3.37
CA LEU A 19 0.14 10.89 2.08
C LEU A 19 1.41 10.50 1.32
N ILE A 20 1.26 10.11 0.06
CA ILE A 20 2.37 9.86 -0.84
C ILE A 20 2.21 10.79 -2.03
N LEU A 21 3.21 11.64 -2.25
CA LEU A 21 3.17 12.60 -3.35
C LEU A 21 3.32 11.89 -4.69
N GLY A 22 2.52 12.30 -5.66
CA GLY A 22 2.56 11.71 -7.01
C GLY A 22 3.89 11.93 -7.71
N GLY A 23 4.56 13.05 -7.44
CA GLY A 23 5.92 13.30 -7.92
C GLY A 23 6.93 12.28 -7.39
N ASP A 24 6.84 11.95 -6.11
CA ASP A 24 7.70 10.94 -5.48
C ASP A 24 7.45 9.54 -6.04
N LEU A 25 6.17 9.18 -6.22
CA LEU A 25 5.79 7.91 -6.84
C LEU A 25 6.41 7.76 -8.24
N ALA A 26 6.30 8.79 -9.07
CA ALA A 26 6.91 8.77 -10.41
C ALA A 26 8.43 8.65 -10.33
N ALA A 27 9.08 9.43 -9.47
CA ALA A 27 10.53 9.40 -9.29
C ALA A 27 11.04 8.04 -8.78
N TRP A 28 10.34 7.44 -7.82
CA TRP A 28 10.75 6.14 -7.25
C TRP A 28 10.55 4.97 -8.21
N THR A 29 9.45 4.99 -8.98
CA THR A 29 9.08 3.88 -9.86
C THR A 29 9.63 3.99 -11.27
N GLY A 30 10.12 5.17 -11.66
CA GLY A 30 10.43 5.49 -13.05
C GLY A 30 9.17 5.57 -13.94
N GLY A 31 8.00 5.69 -13.32
CA GLY A 31 6.72 5.74 -14.01
C GLY A 31 6.39 7.12 -14.58
N VAL A 32 5.49 7.13 -15.56
CA VAL A 32 4.99 8.35 -16.20
C VAL A 32 3.49 8.48 -15.93
N TRP A 33 3.07 9.65 -15.47
CA TRP A 33 1.66 9.94 -15.25
C TRP A 33 0.92 10.19 -16.57
N ASP A 34 -0.24 9.56 -16.70
CA ASP A 34 -1.20 9.74 -17.78
C ASP A 34 -2.52 10.25 -17.17
N GLY A 35 -2.94 11.45 -17.52
CA GLY A 35 -4.15 12.09 -16.99
C GLY A 35 -3.90 12.98 -15.75
N GLY A 36 -2.65 13.41 -15.55
CA GLY A 36 -2.25 14.31 -14.46
C GLY A 36 -1.58 13.61 -13.28
N VAL A 37 -0.79 14.34 -12.51
CA VAL A 37 -0.13 13.86 -11.30
C VAL A 37 -1.15 13.80 -10.16
N ALA A 38 -1.15 12.71 -9.38
CA ALA A 38 -2.05 12.55 -8.26
C ALA A 38 -1.31 12.16 -6.98
N ASP A 39 -1.52 12.93 -5.92
CA ASP A 39 -1.16 12.54 -4.57
C ASP A 39 -2.18 11.53 -4.04
N VAL A 40 -1.73 10.52 -3.33
CA VAL A 40 -2.58 9.41 -2.88
C VAL A 40 -2.45 9.15 -1.38
N ARG A 41 -3.49 8.57 -0.78
CA ARG A 41 -3.49 8.14 0.62
C ARG A 41 -3.69 6.62 0.69
N GLY A 42 -2.61 5.93 1.04
CA GLY A 42 -2.60 4.48 1.08
C GLY A 42 -2.49 3.82 -0.31
N VAL A 43 -2.10 2.56 -0.29
CA VAL A 43 -1.87 1.74 -1.49
C VAL A 43 -2.51 0.36 -1.29
N THR A 44 -3.25 -0.12 -2.28
CA THR A 44 -3.84 -1.47 -2.27
C THR A 44 -3.80 -2.14 -3.63
N GLN A 45 -3.76 -3.46 -3.62
CA GLN A 45 -3.98 -4.30 -4.81
C GLN A 45 -5.40 -4.87 -4.89
N ASP A 46 -6.20 -4.69 -3.84
CA ASP A 46 -7.56 -5.24 -3.78
C ASP A 46 -8.59 -4.15 -4.10
N GLY A 47 -9.09 -4.14 -5.32
CA GLY A 47 -10.09 -3.18 -5.78
C GLY A 47 -11.46 -3.30 -5.08
N ARG A 48 -11.71 -4.39 -4.34
CA ARG A 48 -12.95 -4.56 -3.56
C ARG A 48 -12.90 -3.80 -2.22
N HIS A 49 -11.70 -3.56 -1.72
CA HIS A 49 -11.42 -2.88 -0.47
C HIS A 49 -10.60 -1.61 -0.74
N MET A 50 -11.11 -0.78 -1.68
CA MET A 50 -10.46 0.48 -2.01
C MET A 50 -10.58 1.48 -0.87
N MET A 51 -9.45 2.10 -0.56
CA MET A 51 -9.43 3.27 0.32
C MET A 51 -9.74 4.51 -0.51
N PRO A 52 -10.73 5.34 -0.13
CA PRO A 52 -10.97 6.61 -0.79
C PRO A 52 -9.69 7.47 -0.83
N GLY A 53 -9.33 7.92 -2.03
CA GLY A 53 -8.08 8.66 -2.24
C GLY A 53 -6.83 7.79 -2.38
N GLY A 54 -6.95 6.46 -2.35
CA GLY A 54 -5.84 5.51 -2.44
C GLY A 54 -5.31 5.28 -3.86
N LEU A 55 -4.13 4.66 -3.94
CA LEU A 55 -3.56 4.12 -5.17
C LEU A 55 -3.94 2.66 -5.31
N TYR A 56 -4.60 2.32 -6.41
CA TYR A 56 -4.78 0.94 -6.81
C TYR A 56 -3.57 0.43 -7.60
N VAL A 57 -3.04 -0.74 -7.27
CA VAL A 57 -1.93 -1.37 -7.99
C VAL A 57 -2.44 -2.58 -8.78
N ALA A 58 -2.43 -2.48 -10.11
CA ALA A 58 -2.89 -3.54 -11.01
C ALA A 58 -1.83 -4.65 -11.15
N LEU A 59 -1.80 -5.58 -10.21
CA LEU A 59 -0.87 -6.71 -10.22
C LEU A 59 -1.40 -7.86 -11.10
N LYS A 60 -0.52 -8.49 -11.84
CA LYS A 60 -0.81 -9.74 -12.54
C LYS A 60 -0.61 -10.92 -11.59
N GLY A 61 -1.67 -11.65 -11.31
CA GLY A 61 -1.69 -12.89 -10.53
C GLY A 61 -2.46 -13.97 -11.28
N ASN A 62 -3.27 -14.76 -10.58
CA ASN A 62 -4.19 -15.72 -11.21
C ASN A 62 -5.24 -15.02 -12.10
N ARG A 63 -5.57 -13.78 -11.77
CA ARG A 63 -6.35 -12.86 -12.60
C ARG A 63 -5.49 -11.62 -12.87
N ASP A 64 -5.75 -10.93 -13.97
CA ASP A 64 -5.06 -9.68 -14.26
C ASP A 64 -5.71 -8.54 -13.47
N GLY A 65 -4.94 -7.87 -12.60
CA GLY A 65 -5.43 -6.72 -11.82
C GLY A 65 -5.89 -5.56 -12.69
N HIS A 66 -5.44 -5.49 -13.94
CA HIS A 66 -5.89 -4.45 -14.87
C HIS A 66 -7.38 -4.54 -15.19
N ASP A 67 -8.00 -5.72 -15.10
CA ASP A 67 -9.43 -5.93 -15.30
C ASP A 67 -10.28 -5.24 -14.22
N TYR A 68 -9.68 -4.89 -13.08
CA TYR A 68 -10.35 -4.29 -11.92
C TYR A 68 -10.09 -2.79 -11.75
N VAL A 69 -9.38 -2.14 -12.67
CA VAL A 69 -9.05 -0.70 -12.59
C VAL A 69 -10.31 0.17 -12.54
N LEU A 70 -11.32 -0.15 -13.36
CA LEU A 70 -12.61 0.55 -13.33
C LEU A 70 -13.35 0.36 -12.00
N GLN A 71 -13.35 -0.87 -11.48
CA GLN A 71 -13.94 -1.16 -10.17
C GLN A 71 -13.22 -0.39 -9.05
N ALA A 72 -11.90 -0.33 -9.09
CA ALA A 72 -11.12 0.45 -8.12
C ALA A 72 -11.47 1.94 -8.18
N GLN A 73 -11.62 2.51 -9.38
CA GLN A 73 -12.08 3.89 -9.56
C GLN A 73 -13.46 4.10 -8.92
N GLN A 74 -14.42 3.20 -9.18
CA GLN A 74 -15.75 3.24 -8.60
C GLN A 74 -15.73 3.10 -7.06
N GLY A 75 -14.75 2.35 -6.53
CA GLY A 75 -14.49 2.20 -5.10
C GLY A 75 -13.76 3.37 -4.46
N GLY A 76 -13.47 4.45 -5.22
CA GLY A 76 -12.85 5.67 -4.69
C GLY A 76 -11.33 5.75 -4.84
N ALA A 77 -10.70 4.92 -5.68
CA ALA A 77 -9.29 5.08 -6.04
C ALA A 77 -9.05 6.47 -6.62
N ARG A 78 -8.02 7.16 -6.13
CA ARG A 78 -7.56 8.44 -6.64
C ARG A 78 -6.75 8.28 -7.92
N ALA A 79 -6.00 7.18 -8.02
CA ALA A 79 -5.15 6.83 -9.16
C ALA A 79 -4.95 5.31 -9.23
N ALA A 80 -4.43 4.83 -10.37
CA ALA A 80 -3.96 3.45 -10.50
C ALA A 80 -2.55 3.38 -11.06
N LEU A 81 -1.77 2.42 -10.56
CA LEU A 81 -0.47 2.01 -11.10
C LEU A 81 -0.72 0.84 -12.05
N VAL A 82 -0.40 1.05 -13.32
CA VAL A 82 -0.70 0.13 -14.42
C VAL A 82 0.52 -0.07 -15.33
N ARG A 83 0.51 -1.14 -16.12
CA ARG A 83 1.56 -1.31 -17.14
C ARG A 83 1.46 -0.23 -18.22
N HIS A 84 2.61 0.16 -18.77
CA HIS A 84 2.69 1.20 -19.80
C HIS A 84 1.95 0.84 -21.11
N ASP A 85 1.92 -0.44 -21.47
CA ASP A 85 1.30 -0.99 -22.69
C ASP A 85 -0.19 -1.33 -22.50
N TRP A 86 -0.72 -1.21 -21.27
CA TRP A 86 -2.12 -1.47 -21.02
C TRP A 86 -3.00 -0.35 -21.59
N PRO A 87 -3.96 -0.66 -22.47
CA PRO A 87 -4.84 0.37 -23.02
C PRO A 87 -5.76 0.92 -21.94
N ARG A 88 -5.94 2.23 -21.89
CA ARG A 88 -6.94 2.83 -20.99
C ARG A 88 -8.32 2.33 -21.32
N GLY A 89 -8.96 1.62 -20.40
CA GLY A 89 -10.30 1.10 -20.56
C GLY A 89 -11.35 2.21 -20.62
N ALA A 90 -12.49 1.90 -21.27
CA ALA A 90 -13.62 2.82 -21.32
C ALA A 90 -14.11 3.17 -19.90
N GLY A 91 -14.45 4.43 -19.67
CA GLY A 91 -14.94 4.93 -18.38
C GLY A 91 -13.86 5.22 -17.33
N ILE A 92 -12.59 4.94 -17.61
CA ILE A 92 -11.50 5.24 -16.69
C ILE A 92 -11.05 6.70 -16.91
N THR A 93 -11.30 7.54 -15.91
CA THR A 93 -11.00 8.96 -15.94
C THR A 93 -9.93 9.38 -14.93
N MET A 94 -9.67 8.52 -13.92
CA MET A 94 -8.64 8.81 -12.92
C MET A 94 -7.23 8.79 -13.53
N PRO A 95 -6.26 9.51 -12.93
CA PRO A 95 -4.85 9.45 -13.28
C PRO A 95 -4.28 8.02 -13.24
N LEU A 96 -3.43 7.69 -14.20
CA LEU A 96 -2.72 6.41 -14.26
C LEU A 96 -1.21 6.64 -14.16
N LEU A 97 -0.55 5.97 -13.23
CA LEU A 97 0.90 5.89 -13.19
C LEU A 97 1.35 4.69 -14.02
N ARG A 98 1.91 4.97 -15.20
CA ARG A 98 2.32 3.95 -16.16
C ARG A 98 3.76 3.53 -15.91
N VAL A 99 3.96 2.23 -15.73
CA VAL A 99 5.27 1.61 -15.42
C VAL A 99 5.54 0.42 -16.34
N ALA A 100 6.79 -0.01 -16.43
CA ALA A 100 7.16 -1.18 -17.23
C ALA A 100 6.55 -2.47 -16.66
N GLU A 101 6.66 -2.68 -15.34
CA GLU A 101 6.13 -3.84 -14.64
C GLU A 101 5.63 -3.43 -13.25
N THR A 102 4.35 -3.74 -12.95
CA THR A 102 3.65 -3.22 -11.77
C THR A 102 4.15 -3.78 -10.45
N ARG A 103 4.59 -5.05 -10.41
CA ARG A 103 5.12 -5.69 -9.20
C ARG A 103 6.48 -5.10 -8.82
N SER A 104 7.38 -4.94 -9.79
CA SER A 104 8.68 -4.27 -9.59
C SER A 104 8.49 -2.82 -9.16
N ALA A 105 7.56 -2.10 -9.79
CA ALA A 105 7.25 -0.72 -9.44
C ALA A 105 6.70 -0.58 -8.02
N LEU A 106 5.87 -1.52 -7.55
CA LEU A 106 5.42 -1.57 -6.16
C LEU A 106 6.61 -1.70 -5.19
N GLY A 107 7.56 -2.58 -5.49
CA GLY A 107 8.80 -2.73 -4.71
C GLY A 107 9.64 -1.46 -4.71
N LEU A 108 9.79 -0.80 -5.87
CA LEU A 108 10.55 0.46 -6.01
C LEU A 108 9.87 1.60 -5.25
N ALA A 109 8.55 1.72 -5.29
CA ALA A 109 7.78 2.69 -4.51
C ALA A 109 8.01 2.49 -3.00
N ALA A 110 7.95 1.24 -2.52
CA ALA A 110 8.22 0.89 -1.14
C ALA A 110 9.66 1.19 -0.72
N ALA A 111 10.64 0.91 -1.57
CA ALA A 111 12.04 1.25 -1.34
C ALA A 111 12.26 2.78 -1.31
N GLY A 112 11.56 3.53 -2.15
CA GLY A 112 11.54 4.99 -2.12
C GLY A 112 10.96 5.52 -0.81
N ARG A 113 9.77 5.02 -0.44
CA ARG A 113 9.13 5.34 0.85
C ARG A 113 10.04 5.02 2.03
N ARG A 114 10.66 3.83 2.04
CA ARG A 114 11.61 3.43 3.09
C ARG A 114 12.77 4.42 3.25
N ARG A 115 13.33 4.93 2.15
CA ARG A 115 14.41 5.93 2.19
C ARG A 115 13.96 7.29 2.70
N ALA A 116 12.70 7.66 2.44
CA ALA A 116 12.12 8.92 2.90
C ALA A 116 11.76 8.91 4.40
N LEU A 117 11.57 7.73 4.99
CA LEU A 117 11.21 7.59 6.41
C LEU A 117 12.44 7.56 7.31
N ASN A 118 12.41 8.33 8.39
CA ASN A 118 13.40 8.25 9.48
C ASN A 118 12.93 7.26 10.56
N THR A 119 12.81 6.00 10.19
CA THR A 119 12.25 4.92 11.01
C THR A 119 13.29 3.82 11.19
N PHE A 120 13.47 3.33 12.42
CA PHE A 120 14.20 2.10 12.67
C PHE A 120 13.36 0.89 12.20
N LEU A 121 13.91 0.02 11.37
CA LEU A 121 13.24 -1.19 10.92
C LEU A 121 13.89 -2.44 11.48
N LEU A 122 13.09 -3.26 12.15
CA LEU A 122 13.47 -4.61 12.56
C LEU A 122 12.93 -5.62 11.54
N GLY A 123 13.83 -6.23 10.76
CA GLY A 123 13.50 -7.34 9.86
C GLY A 123 13.62 -8.68 10.57
N ILE A 124 12.59 -9.51 10.48
CA ILE A 124 12.54 -10.84 11.10
C ILE A 124 12.47 -11.89 10.01
N THR A 125 13.42 -12.81 9.97
CA THR A 125 13.45 -13.96 9.08
C THR A 125 13.64 -15.26 9.86
N GLY A 126 13.37 -16.41 9.24
CA GLY A 126 13.51 -17.72 9.85
C GLY A 126 12.49 -18.72 9.33
N SER A 127 12.71 -19.99 9.60
CA SER A 127 11.80 -21.07 9.17
C SER A 127 10.54 -21.14 10.04
N VAL A 128 10.66 -20.88 11.36
CA VAL A 128 9.58 -20.97 12.36
C VAL A 128 9.62 -19.72 13.26
N GLY A 129 8.50 -19.39 13.90
CA GLY A 129 8.42 -18.39 14.95
C GLY A 129 8.38 -16.92 14.48
N LYS A 130 8.47 -16.63 13.17
CA LYS A 130 8.45 -15.24 12.65
C LYS A 130 7.28 -14.41 13.17
N THR A 131 6.06 -14.93 13.09
CA THR A 131 4.85 -14.21 13.52
C THR A 131 4.89 -13.92 15.02
N THR A 132 5.21 -14.92 15.84
CA THR A 132 5.30 -14.75 17.29
C THR A 132 6.38 -13.75 17.67
N THR A 133 7.57 -13.84 17.05
CA THR A 133 8.66 -12.87 17.26
C THR A 133 8.27 -11.47 16.84
N LYS A 134 7.58 -11.32 15.71
CA LYS A 134 7.03 -10.04 15.24
C LYS A 134 6.06 -9.42 16.26
N GLU A 135 5.09 -10.22 16.75
CA GLU A 135 4.09 -9.73 17.73
C GLU A 135 4.76 -9.31 19.05
N LEU A 136 5.73 -10.09 19.54
CA LEU A 136 6.47 -9.75 20.76
C LEU A 136 7.32 -8.49 20.55
N ALA A 137 8.05 -8.39 19.44
CA ALA A 137 8.84 -7.21 19.12
C ALA A 137 7.94 -5.96 18.98
N ALA A 138 6.82 -6.06 18.30
CA ALA A 138 5.86 -4.98 18.16
C ALA A 138 5.31 -4.52 19.51
N ALA A 139 4.98 -5.46 20.41
CA ALA A 139 4.52 -5.14 21.77
C ALA A 139 5.59 -4.40 22.58
N VAL A 140 6.84 -4.85 22.53
CA VAL A 140 7.97 -4.22 23.24
C VAL A 140 8.22 -2.81 22.71
N PHE A 141 8.33 -2.63 21.41
CA PHE A 141 8.60 -1.32 20.81
C PHE A 141 7.44 -0.34 20.98
N SER A 142 6.18 -0.81 20.91
CA SER A 142 5.00 0.03 21.13
C SER A 142 4.93 0.61 22.55
N GLY A 143 5.55 -0.02 23.53
CA GLY A 143 5.67 0.51 24.87
C GLY A 143 6.67 1.69 24.98
N ALA A 144 7.55 1.88 23.99
CA ALA A 144 8.59 2.89 24.00
C ALA A 144 8.42 3.97 22.91
N ALA A 145 7.82 3.64 21.77
CA ALA A 145 7.73 4.55 20.63
C ALA A 145 6.55 4.21 19.70
N SER A 146 6.18 5.17 18.85
CA SER A 146 5.23 4.93 17.74
C SER A 146 5.76 3.81 16.86
N THR A 147 5.03 2.68 16.80
CA THR A 147 5.45 1.45 16.15
C THR A 147 4.44 1.02 15.10
N HIS A 148 4.92 0.77 13.88
CA HIS A 148 4.15 0.17 12.80
C HIS A 148 4.58 -1.29 12.61
N ALA A 149 3.65 -2.22 12.77
CA ALA A 149 3.92 -3.65 12.58
C ALA A 149 3.28 -4.17 11.31
N THR A 150 3.95 -5.12 10.65
CA THR A 150 3.39 -5.84 9.49
C THR A 150 2.04 -6.47 9.85
N PRO A 151 0.93 -6.10 9.19
CA PRO A 151 -0.37 -6.71 9.43
C PRO A 151 -0.38 -8.19 9.05
N GLY A 152 -0.92 -9.04 9.93
CA GLY A 152 -1.06 -10.46 9.65
C GLY A 152 0.26 -11.12 9.23
N ASN A 153 0.25 -11.77 8.04
CA ASN A 153 1.37 -12.49 7.46
C ASN A 153 1.82 -11.89 6.09
N LEU A 154 1.77 -10.58 5.92
CA LEU A 154 2.20 -9.88 4.70
C LEU A 154 3.74 -9.91 4.55
N ASN A 155 4.29 -11.11 4.36
CA ASN A 155 5.72 -11.42 4.39
C ASN A 155 6.32 -11.80 3.02
N ASN A 156 5.60 -11.51 1.94
CA ASN A 156 6.03 -11.79 0.57
C ASN A 156 6.39 -10.49 -0.18
N ASP A 157 6.76 -10.64 -1.43
CA ASP A 157 7.17 -9.57 -2.34
C ASP A 157 6.06 -8.56 -2.73
N ILE A 158 4.85 -8.77 -2.25
CA ILE A 158 3.72 -7.83 -2.34
C ILE A 158 3.41 -7.24 -0.95
N GLY A 159 3.34 -8.10 0.05
CA GLY A 159 2.95 -7.72 1.41
C GLY A 159 3.94 -6.79 2.10
N VAL A 160 5.25 -7.08 1.96
CA VAL A 160 6.30 -6.21 2.53
C VAL A 160 6.27 -4.81 1.91
N PRO A 161 6.21 -4.64 0.58
CA PRO A 161 6.00 -3.33 -0.01
C PRO A 161 4.76 -2.60 0.49
N LEU A 162 3.61 -3.27 0.57
CA LEU A 162 2.37 -2.66 1.07
C LEU A 162 2.50 -2.21 2.53
N THR A 163 3.19 -2.99 3.39
CA THR A 163 3.48 -2.61 4.77
C THR A 163 4.32 -1.33 4.85
N LEU A 164 5.37 -1.23 4.03
CA LEU A 164 6.23 -0.03 4.00
C LEU A 164 5.49 1.21 3.49
N LEU A 165 4.64 1.05 2.47
CA LEU A 165 3.83 2.14 1.91
C LEU A 165 2.71 2.58 2.86
N ALA A 166 2.24 1.69 3.75
CA ALA A 166 1.26 2.00 4.77
C ALA A 166 1.86 2.63 6.04
N MET A 167 3.18 2.66 6.17
CA MET A 167 3.86 3.13 7.38
C MET A 167 3.66 4.64 7.59
N PRO A 168 3.12 5.06 8.74
CA PRO A 168 2.96 6.47 9.09
C PRO A 168 4.30 7.22 9.12
N GLU A 169 4.27 8.52 8.87
CA GLU A 169 5.50 9.35 8.85
C GLU A 169 6.10 9.54 10.25
N ASP A 170 5.27 9.50 11.27
CA ASP A 170 5.65 9.61 12.68
C ASP A 170 6.07 8.26 13.30
N ALA A 171 6.00 7.16 12.57
CA ALA A 171 6.46 5.86 13.05
C ALA A 171 7.97 5.89 13.31
N ARG A 172 8.35 5.65 14.57
CA ARG A 172 9.75 5.57 14.99
C ARG A 172 10.34 4.19 14.80
N THR A 173 9.49 3.16 14.85
CA THR A 173 9.86 1.76 14.68
C THR A 173 8.92 1.06 13.72
N GLY A 174 9.46 0.19 12.85
CA GLY A 174 8.73 -0.75 12.02
C GLY A 174 9.17 -2.19 12.29
N VAL A 175 8.22 -3.14 12.33
CA VAL A 175 8.50 -4.56 12.57
C VAL A 175 7.81 -5.43 11.51
#